data_9cf8bb3ae94ab7a351b1b58c47244131
#
_entry.id   9cf8bb3ae94ab7a351b1b58c47244131
#
_cell.length_a   1.000
_cell.length_b   1.000
_cell.length_c   1.000
_cell.angle_alpha   90.00
_cell.angle_beta   90.00
_cell.angle_gamma   90.00
#
_symmetry.space_group_name_H-M   'P 1'
#
loop_
_entity.id
_entity.type
_entity.pdbx_description
1 polymer ?
#
loop_
_entity_poly.entity_id
_entity_poly.type
_entity_poly.pdbx_seq_one_letter_code
_entity_poly.pdbx_strand_id
1 'polypeptide(L)'
;MKLSDMEFKKLLPKFMQQDGAIIGLSLAMDEIIKQFHSSAQLMTTWDKIDQLPEGELDRLADELNITWYLKSEPISVKRDLIKNSDKVYAKLGTKWAVENVINTYFGDGYLQEWFEYDGEAGHFKIFSSNPTITNERLQQFMDILNKVKRGSSHLDGIFITLTGRMQMH
;
A
#
# COMPACT_ATOMS: atom_id res chain seq x y z
N MET A 1 21.49 -14.67 -21.87
CA MET A 1 21.55 -13.43 -22.65
C MET A 1 20.32 -12.62 -22.25
N LYS A 2 20.51 -11.46 -21.64
CA LYS A 2 19.37 -10.60 -21.24
C LYS A 2 18.96 -9.77 -22.46
N LEU A 3 17.67 -9.48 -22.57
CA LEU A 3 17.12 -8.68 -23.68
C LEU A 3 17.73 -7.26 -23.72
N SER A 4 18.15 -6.75 -22.54
CA SER A 4 18.84 -5.48 -22.37
C SER A 4 20.22 -5.39 -23.05
N ASP A 5 20.84 -6.55 -23.31
CA ASP A 5 22.21 -6.63 -23.84
C ASP A 5 22.21 -6.97 -25.34
N MET A 6 21.03 -6.96 -25.98
CA MET A 6 20.84 -7.31 -27.36
C MET A 6 21.10 -6.09 -28.26
N GLU A 7 22.02 -6.24 -29.22
CA GLU A 7 22.27 -5.25 -30.24
C GLU A 7 21.50 -5.63 -31.52
N PHE A 8 20.68 -4.72 -32.03
CA PHE A 8 19.84 -4.95 -33.21
C PHE A 8 20.67 -5.37 -34.42
N LYS A 9 21.88 -4.82 -34.58
CA LYS A 9 22.84 -5.21 -35.62
C LYS A 9 23.11 -6.71 -35.66
N LYS A 10 23.16 -7.40 -34.50
CA LYS A 10 23.41 -8.84 -34.40
C LYS A 10 22.25 -9.71 -34.90
N LEU A 11 21.06 -9.15 -35.00
CA LEU A 11 19.84 -9.82 -35.51
C LEU A 11 19.78 -9.77 -37.05
N LEU A 12 20.53 -8.86 -37.67
CA LEU A 12 20.50 -8.67 -39.12
C LEU A 12 21.33 -9.75 -39.84
N PRO A 13 20.92 -10.09 -41.07
CA PRO A 13 21.75 -10.94 -41.94
C PRO A 13 23.14 -10.33 -42.17
N LYS A 14 24.16 -11.19 -42.32
CA LYS A 14 25.56 -10.76 -42.43
C LYS A 14 25.81 -9.74 -43.55
N PHE A 15 25.13 -9.85 -44.69
CA PHE A 15 25.24 -8.90 -45.79
C PHE A 15 24.76 -7.48 -45.47
N MET A 16 23.80 -7.34 -44.53
CA MET A 16 23.28 -6.03 -44.10
C MET A 16 24.15 -5.40 -42.99
N GLN A 17 24.93 -6.20 -42.28
CA GLN A 17 25.76 -5.72 -41.18
C GLN A 17 26.93 -4.84 -41.61
N GLN A 18 27.23 -4.77 -42.93
CA GLN A 18 28.32 -3.99 -43.50
C GLN A 18 27.84 -2.68 -44.13
N ASP A 19 26.54 -2.48 -44.29
CA ASP A 19 25.97 -1.27 -44.88
C ASP A 19 25.90 -0.15 -43.83
N GLY A 20 26.52 1.00 -44.16
CA GLY A 20 26.58 2.16 -43.26
C GLY A 20 25.20 2.75 -42.89
N ALA A 21 24.25 2.76 -43.82
CA ALA A 21 22.89 3.26 -43.56
C ALA A 21 22.15 2.31 -42.60
N ILE A 22 22.30 1.01 -42.79
CA ILE A 22 21.67 -0.01 -41.93
C ILE A 22 22.31 -0.03 -40.55
N ILE A 23 23.63 0.19 -40.44
CA ILE A 23 24.30 0.34 -39.14
C ILE A 23 23.74 1.56 -38.37
N GLY A 24 23.62 2.71 -39.06
CA GLY A 24 23.06 3.90 -38.45
C GLY A 24 21.60 3.68 -37.93
N LEU A 25 20.78 3.01 -38.72
CA LEU A 25 19.41 2.64 -38.32
C LEU A 25 19.42 1.68 -37.13
N SER A 26 20.33 0.68 -37.11
CA SER A 26 20.44 -0.26 -36.00
C SER A 26 20.80 0.42 -34.70
N LEU A 27 21.70 1.40 -34.71
CA LEU A 27 22.09 2.17 -33.54
C LEU A 27 20.90 3.02 -33.02
N ALA A 28 20.13 3.63 -33.91
CA ALA A 28 18.94 4.37 -33.53
C ALA A 28 17.88 3.46 -32.89
N MET A 29 17.68 2.26 -33.43
CA MET A 29 16.77 1.26 -32.86
C MET A 29 17.23 0.78 -31.48
N ASP A 30 18.53 0.55 -31.30
CA ASP A 30 19.09 0.15 -29.99
C ASP A 30 18.82 1.22 -28.93
N GLU A 31 18.96 2.50 -29.28
CA GLU A 31 18.67 3.61 -28.37
C GLU A 31 17.19 3.64 -27.98
N ILE A 32 16.28 3.50 -28.95
CA ILE A 32 14.83 3.45 -28.70
C ILE A 32 14.48 2.24 -27.82
N ILE A 33 15.04 1.07 -28.08
CA ILE A 33 14.80 -0.14 -27.30
C ILE A 33 15.30 0.03 -25.85
N LYS A 34 16.46 0.66 -25.64
CA LYS A 34 16.98 0.95 -24.30
C LYS A 34 16.06 1.92 -23.54
N GLN A 35 15.60 2.99 -24.20
CA GLN A 35 14.65 3.93 -23.61
C GLN A 35 13.32 3.24 -23.24
N PHE A 36 12.80 2.41 -24.15
CA PHE A 36 11.58 1.64 -23.89
C PHE A 36 11.77 0.65 -22.72
N HIS A 37 12.91 -0.04 -22.67
CA HIS A 37 13.22 -0.96 -21.56
C HIS A 37 13.30 -0.24 -20.23
N SER A 38 13.95 0.95 -20.16
CA SER A 38 14.01 1.75 -18.93
C SER A 38 12.61 2.22 -18.48
N SER A 39 11.78 2.62 -19.42
CA SER A 39 10.38 3.00 -19.13
C SER A 39 9.52 1.81 -18.70
N ALA A 40 9.71 0.64 -19.32
CA ALA A 40 9.01 -0.58 -18.93
C ALA A 40 9.40 -1.07 -17.53
N GLN A 41 10.63 -0.82 -17.08
CA GLN A 41 11.03 -1.14 -15.70
C GLN A 41 10.30 -0.28 -14.65
N LEU A 42 9.83 0.91 -15.02
CA LEU A 42 8.99 1.75 -14.15
C LEU A 42 7.58 1.17 -13.97
N MET A 43 7.14 0.30 -14.88
CA MET A 43 5.83 -0.37 -14.79
C MET A 43 5.78 -1.53 -13.78
N THR A 44 6.91 -1.99 -13.26
CA THR A 44 6.97 -2.96 -12.15
C THR A 44 6.72 -2.25 -10.82
N THR A 45 5.52 -1.72 -10.66
CA THR A 45 5.15 -0.80 -9.58
C THR A 45 5.16 -1.50 -8.21
N TRP A 46 4.69 -2.75 -8.17
CA TRP A 46 4.56 -3.52 -6.92
C TRP A 46 5.89 -3.84 -6.25
N ASP A 47 6.91 -4.18 -7.03
CA ASP A 47 8.23 -4.53 -6.49
C ASP A 47 9.01 -3.29 -6.00
N LYS A 48 8.55 -2.10 -6.37
CA LYS A 48 9.26 -0.83 -6.11
C LYS A 48 8.48 0.17 -5.27
N ILE A 49 7.41 -0.25 -4.60
CA ILE A 49 6.57 0.64 -3.75
C ILE A 49 7.42 1.45 -2.77
N ASP A 50 8.50 0.86 -2.23
CA ASP A 50 9.40 1.53 -1.29
C ASP A 50 10.22 2.67 -1.92
N GLN A 51 10.34 2.69 -3.24
CA GLN A 51 11.11 3.70 -3.97
C GLN A 51 10.22 4.74 -4.66
N LEU A 52 8.89 4.52 -4.69
CA LEU A 52 7.96 5.43 -5.34
C LEU A 52 7.90 6.78 -4.60
N PRO A 53 7.89 7.89 -5.34
CA PRO A 53 7.60 9.20 -4.78
C PRO A 53 6.13 9.30 -4.34
N GLU A 54 5.83 10.24 -3.45
CA GLU A 54 4.52 10.40 -2.83
C GLU A 54 3.37 10.54 -3.84
N GLY A 55 3.56 11.35 -4.89
CA GLY A 55 2.54 11.56 -5.93
C GLY A 55 2.18 10.29 -6.71
N GLU A 56 3.14 9.38 -6.92
CA GLU A 56 2.89 8.08 -7.56
C GLU A 56 2.16 7.12 -6.62
N LEU A 57 2.46 7.18 -5.31
CA LEU A 57 1.72 6.41 -4.31
C LEU A 57 0.25 6.86 -4.23
N ASP A 58 -0.01 8.17 -4.24
CA ASP A 58 -1.36 8.71 -4.22
C ASP A 58 -2.16 8.29 -5.48
N ARG A 59 -1.50 8.33 -6.66
CA ARG A 59 -2.12 7.86 -7.91
C ARG A 59 -2.40 6.36 -7.88
N LEU A 60 -1.46 5.56 -7.40
CA LEU A 60 -1.62 4.13 -7.28
C LEU A 60 -2.75 3.75 -6.30
N ALA A 61 -2.88 4.49 -5.19
CA ALA A 61 -3.98 4.30 -4.25
C ALA A 61 -5.34 4.62 -4.86
N ASP A 62 -5.42 5.65 -5.70
CA ASP A 62 -6.64 6.00 -6.47
C ASP A 62 -6.94 4.91 -7.52
N GLU A 63 -5.94 4.39 -8.26
CA GLU A 63 -6.10 3.31 -9.24
C GLU A 63 -6.56 1.99 -8.59
N LEU A 64 -6.04 1.66 -7.41
CA LEU A 64 -6.43 0.50 -6.62
C LEU A 64 -7.74 0.71 -5.84
N ASN A 65 -8.32 1.91 -5.93
CA ASN A 65 -9.55 2.31 -5.23
C ASN A 65 -9.48 2.07 -3.71
N ILE A 66 -8.34 2.34 -3.07
CA ILE A 66 -8.16 2.13 -1.63
C ILE A 66 -8.97 3.17 -0.86
N THR A 67 -10.20 2.83 -0.53
CA THR A 67 -11.18 3.76 0.06
C THR A 67 -10.78 4.28 1.44
N TRP A 68 -9.96 3.54 2.18
CA TRP A 68 -9.43 3.91 3.50
C TRP A 68 -8.08 4.64 3.44
N TYR A 69 -7.55 4.97 2.25
CA TYR A 69 -6.32 5.72 2.07
C TYR A 69 -6.52 7.20 2.34
N LEU A 70 -5.58 7.82 3.08
CA LEU A 70 -5.54 9.26 3.33
C LEU A 70 -4.27 9.88 2.75
N LYS A 71 -4.44 10.89 1.88
CA LYS A 71 -3.32 11.59 1.22
C LYS A 71 -2.51 12.47 2.18
N SER A 72 -3.03 12.75 3.38
CA SER A 72 -2.35 13.56 4.41
C SER A 72 -1.37 12.77 5.29
N GLU A 73 -1.32 11.45 5.15
CA GLU A 73 -0.49 10.61 6.01
C GLU A 73 0.98 10.56 5.56
N PRO A 74 1.91 10.24 6.47
CA PRO A 74 3.33 10.07 6.14
C PRO A 74 3.56 9.01 5.07
N ILE A 75 4.62 9.17 4.26
CA ILE A 75 4.95 8.29 3.15
C ILE A 75 5.14 6.82 3.57
N SER A 76 5.61 6.55 4.78
CA SER A 76 5.73 5.19 5.33
C SER A 76 4.37 4.52 5.47
N VAL A 77 3.40 5.21 6.08
CA VAL A 77 2.02 4.74 6.24
C VAL A 77 1.37 4.50 4.87
N LYS A 78 1.54 5.44 3.93
CA LYS A 78 1.05 5.33 2.55
C LYS A 78 1.55 4.06 1.85
N ARG A 79 2.84 3.75 1.98
CA ARG A 79 3.45 2.53 1.42
C ARG A 79 2.87 1.26 2.02
N ASP A 80 2.72 1.22 3.33
CA ASP A 80 2.19 0.05 4.04
C ASP A 80 0.71 -0.18 3.72
N LEU A 81 -0.10 0.88 3.58
CA LEU A 81 -1.49 0.79 3.14
C LEU A 81 -1.60 0.17 1.73
N ILE A 82 -0.76 0.61 0.79
CA ILE A 82 -0.76 0.08 -0.57
C ILE A 82 -0.28 -1.37 -0.59
N LYS A 83 0.81 -1.71 0.10
CA LYS A 83 1.35 -3.09 0.16
C LYS A 83 0.37 -4.11 0.72
N ASN A 84 -0.46 -3.69 1.68
CA ASN A 84 -1.42 -4.58 2.33
C ASN A 84 -2.83 -4.50 1.74
N SER A 85 -3.05 -3.64 0.74
CA SER A 85 -4.39 -3.36 0.22
C SER A 85 -5.11 -4.61 -0.31
N ASP A 86 -4.43 -5.47 -1.05
CA ASP A 86 -4.94 -6.73 -1.58
C ASP A 86 -5.42 -7.67 -0.47
N LYS A 87 -4.63 -7.80 0.60
CA LYS A 87 -4.95 -8.64 1.76
C LYS A 87 -6.13 -8.07 2.55
N VAL A 88 -6.18 -6.73 2.70
CA VAL A 88 -7.29 -6.05 3.37
C VAL A 88 -8.57 -6.22 2.56
N TYR A 89 -8.52 -6.05 1.22
CA TYR A 89 -9.68 -6.30 0.36
C TYR A 89 -10.18 -7.73 0.45
N ALA A 90 -9.29 -8.71 0.42
CA ALA A 90 -9.66 -10.13 0.53
C ALA A 90 -10.33 -10.48 1.87
N LYS A 91 -10.09 -9.68 2.92
CA LYS A 91 -10.61 -9.90 4.28
C LYS A 91 -11.49 -8.76 4.78
N LEU A 92 -12.00 -7.93 3.89
CA LEU A 92 -12.82 -6.78 4.27
C LEU A 92 -14.00 -7.21 5.16
N GLY A 93 -14.30 -6.42 6.19
CA GLY A 93 -15.35 -6.72 7.15
C GLY A 93 -15.00 -7.76 8.23
N THR A 94 -13.75 -8.25 8.29
CA THR A 94 -13.28 -9.13 9.36
C THR A 94 -12.50 -8.36 10.42
N LYS A 95 -12.41 -8.94 11.64
CA LYS A 95 -11.55 -8.45 12.73
C LYS A 95 -10.13 -8.14 12.25
N TRP A 96 -9.52 -9.06 11.49
CA TRP A 96 -8.17 -8.92 10.96
C TRP A 96 -7.99 -7.67 10.09
N ALA A 97 -8.94 -7.40 9.16
CA ALA A 97 -8.84 -6.25 8.26
C ALA A 97 -8.92 -4.93 9.03
N VAL A 98 -9.81 -4.85 10.02
CA VAL A 98 -9.96 -3.68 10.88
C VAL A 98 -8.68 -3.46 11.71
N GLU A 99 -8.17 -4.49 12.37
CA GLU A 99 -6.94 -4.41 13.16
C GLU A 99 -5.72 -4.04 12.31
N ASN A 100 -5.59 -4.62 11.11
CA ASN A 100 -4.48 -4.31 10.21
C ASN A 100 -4.45 -2.83 9.80
N VAL A 101 -5.60 -2.28 9.41
CA VAL A 101 -5.70 -0.88 9.02
C VAL A 101 -5.47 0.05 10.22
N ILE A 102 -6.04 -0.27 11.39
CA ILE A 102 -5.81 0.50 12.62
C ILE A 102 -4.33 0.51 12.99
N ASN A 103 -3.67 -0.65 12.97
CA ASN A 103 -2.26 -0.77 13.29
C ASN A 103 -1.38 0.02 12.32
N THR A 104 -1.73 0.06 11.04
CA THR A 104 -0.98 0.84 10.04
C THR A 104 -1.08 2.34 10.29
N TYR A 105 -2.24 2.85 10.73
CA TYR A 105 -2.45 4.28 10.99
C TYR A 105 -1.98 4.74 12.37
N PHE A 106 -2.18 3.91 13.38
CA PHE A 106 -2.04 4.31 14.80
C PHE A 106 -0.94 3.54 15.55
N GLY A 107 -0.29 2.60 14.87
CA GLY A 107 0.85 1.85 15.41
C GLY A 107 0.48 0.62 16.21
N ASP A 108 -0.59 0.67 17.00
CA ASP A 108 -1.13 -0.50 17.68
C ASP A 108 -2.63 -0.36 17.93
N GLY A 109 -3.29 -1.49 17.91
CA GLY A 109 -4.71 -1.57 18.21
C GLY A 109 -5.21 -2.99 18.03
N TYR A 110 -6.09 -3.41 18.90
CA TYR A 110 -6.80 -4.67 18.79
C TYR A 110 -8.29 -4.48 18.97
N LEU A 111 -9.06 -5.38 18.37
CA LEU A 111 -10.50 -5.37 18.39
C LEU A 111 -10.99 -6.51 19.30
N GLN A 112 -11.91 -6.18 20.18
CA GLN A 112 -12.65 -7.16 21.00
C GLN A 112 -14.06 -7.30 20.47
N GLU A 113 -14.46 -8.52 20.10
CA GLU A 113 -15.80 -8.80 19.60
C GLU A 113 -16.79 -8.99 20.74
N TRP A 114 -18.06 -8.77 20.48
CA TRP A 114 -19.16 -8.79 21.47
C TRP A 114 -19.16 -10.00 22.39
N PHE A 115 -18.83 -11.18 21.88
CA PHE A 115 -18.78 -12.42 22.67
C PHE A 115 -17.55 -12.51 23.61
N GLU A 116 -16.55 -11.63 23.43
CA GLU A 116 -15.35 -11.57 24.30
C GLU A 116 -15.60 -10.70 25.54
N TYR A 117 -16.68 -9.91 25.59
CA TYR A 117 -17.03 -9.01 26.71
C TYR A 117 -18.51 -9.02 27.09
N ASP A 118 -19.26 -10.05 26.71
CA ASP A 118 -20.70 -10.21 26.94
C ASP A 118 -21.55 -9.01 26.48
N GLY A 119 -21.18 -8.47 25.29
CA GLY A 119 -21.87 -7.36 24.65
C GLY A 119 -23.05 -7.78 23.81
N GLU A 120 -23.72 -6.81 23.18
CA GLU A 120 -24.80 -7.07 22.24
C GLU A 120 -24.27 -7.65 20.93
N ALA A 121 -25.00 -8.60 20.35
CA ALA A 121 -24.56 -9.29 19.12
C ALA A 121 -24.29 -8.32 17.97
N GLY A 122 -23.13 -8.47 17.33
CA GLY A 122 -22.68 -7.59 16.26
C GLY A 122 -21.96 -6.32 16.71
N HIS A 123 -21.76 -6.15 18.02
CA HIS A 123 -21.02 -5.04 18.60
C HIS A 123 -19.52 -5.40 18.81
N PHE A 124 -18.68 -4.38 18.87
CA PHE A 124 -17.24 -4.55 19.12
C PHE A 124 -16.64 -3.29 19.78
N LYS A 125 -15.53 -3.51 20.47
CA LYS A 125 -14.71 -2.47 21.11
C LYS A 125 -13.33 -2.44 20.49
N ILE A 126 -12.70 -1.26 20.46
CA ILE A 126 -11.33 -1.08 19.99
C ILE A 126 -10.49 -0.59 21.16
N PHE A 127 -9.32 -1.19 21.31
CA PHE A 127 -8.30 -0.82 22.29
C PHE A 127 -7.04 -0.40 21.57
N SER A 128 -6.45 0.74 21.97
CA SER A 128 -5.17 1.22 21.47
C SER A 128 -4.35 1.80 22.60
N SER A 129 -3.03 1.67 22.54
CA SER A 129 -2.12 2.32 23.50
C SER A 129 -1.66 3.70 23.04
N ASN A 130 -2.03 4.12 21.83
CA ASN A 130 -1.58 5.36 21.24
C ASN A 130 -2.42 6.56 21.71
N PRO A 131 -1.84 7.49 22.50
CA PRO A 131 -2.57 8.67 23.00
C PRO A 131 -2.83 9.72 21.91
N THR A 132 -2.29 9.57 20.69
CA THR A 132 -2.49 10.53 19.60
C THR A 132 -3.86 10.43 18.93
N ILE A 133 -4.71 9.49 19.36
CA ILE A 133 -6.12 9.45 18.98
C ILE A 133 -6.86 10.55 19.73
N THR A 134 -6.55 11.80 19.39
CA THR A 134 -7.20 13.02 19.90
C THR A 134 -8.49 13.30 19.12
N ASN A 135 -9.31 14.22 19.60
CA ASN A 135 -10.63 14.53 19.02
C ASN A 135 -10.60 14.80 17.51
N GLU A 136 -9.56 15.44 16.97
CA GLU A 136 -9.45 15.70 15.53
C GLU A 136 -9.17 14.43 14.71
N ARG A 137 -8.31 13.54 15.23
CA ARG A 137 -8.02 12.25 14.59
C ARG A 137 -9.11 11.21 14.80
N LEU A 138 -9.97 11.39 15.81
CA LEU A 138 -11.09 10.49 16.09
C LEU A 138 -12.07 10.43 14.91
N GLN A 139 -12.37 11.59 14.32
CA GLN A 139 -13.26 11.63 13.16
C GLN A 139 -12.69 10.89 11.96
N GLN A 140 -11.39 11.11 11.66
CA GLN A 140 -10.70 10.37 10.60
C GLN A 140 -10.66 8.87 10.87
N PHE A 141 -10.44 8.49 12.13
CA PHE A 141 -10.48 7.11 12.57
C PHE A 141 -11.86 6.46 12.29
N MET A 142 -12.94 7.14 12.65
CA MET A 142 -14.31 6.67 12.43
C MET A 142 -14.63 6.52 10.94
N ASP A 143 -14.15 7.45 10.11
CA ASP A 143 -14.35 7.41 8.66
C ASP A 143 -13.62 6.22 8.03
N ILE A 144 -12.37 5.98 8.43
CA ILE A 144 -11.59 4.82 8.01
C ILE A 144 -12.25 3.51 8.46
N LEU A 145 -12.61 3.43 9.74
CA LEU A 145 -13.25 2.28 10.34
C LEU A 145 -14.54 1.90 9.60
N ASN A 146 -15.38 2.88 9.30
CA ASN A 146 -16.64 2.67 8.58
C ASN A 146 -16.45 2.13 7.15
N LYS A 147 -15.28 2.36 6.54
CA LYS A 147 -14.93 1.83 5.21
C LYS A 147 -14.42 0.39 5.25
N VAL A 148 -13.89 -0.06 6.38
CA VAL A 148 -13.23 -1.37 6.52
C VAL A 148 -14.05 -2.37 7.30
N LYS A 149 -14.83 -1.93 8.31
CA LYS A 149 -15.67 -2.80 9.12
C LYS A 149 -16.83 -3.39 8.32
N ARG A 150 -17.41 -4.45 8.82
CA ARG A 150 -18.67 -4.98 8.30
C ARG A 150 -19.79 -3.95 8.50
N GLY A 151 -20.64 -3.76 7.50
CA GLY A 151 -21.74 -2.78 7.54
C GLY A 151 -22.71 -2.99 8.72
N SER A 152 -22.96 -4.26 9.10
CA SER A 152 -23.85 -4.62 10.21
C SER A 152 -23.18 -4.60 11.59
N SER A 153 -21.88 -4.29 11.69
CA SER A 153 -21.18 -4.24 12.99
C SER A 153 -21.20 -2.84 13.56
N HIS A 154 -21.39 -2.74 14.89
CA HIS A 154 -21.50 -1.49 15.64
C HIS A 154 -20.32 -1.32 16.59
N LEU A 155 -19.74 -0.12 16.61
CA LEU A 155 -18.67 0.22 17.55
C LEU A 155 -19.29 0.73 18.86
N ASP A 156 -19.02 0.06 19.99
CA ASP A 156 -19.43 0.50 21.33
C ASP A 156 -18.52 1.60 21.88
N GLY A 157 -17.24 1.55 21.58
CA GLY A 157 -16.30 2.55 22.06
C GLY A 157 -14.84 2.26 21.70
N ILE A 158 -14.04 3.33 21.85
CA ILE A 158 -12.59 3.26 21.70
C ILE A 158 -11.98 3.50 23.07
N PHE A 159 -11.16 2.56 23.51
CA PHE A 159 -10.50 2.58 24.81
C PHE A 159 -9.00 2.80 24.61
N ILE A 160 -8.47 3.85 25.23
CA ILE A 160 -7.04 4.13 25.25
C ILE A 160 -6.44 3.49 26.49
N THR A 161 -5.64 2.44 26.32
CA THR A 161 -4.98 1.75 27.41
C THR A 161 -3.62 2.43 27.66
N LEU A 162 -3.53 3.25 28.70
CA LEU A 162 -2.27 3.80 29.15
C LEU A 162 -1.47 2.67 29.84
N THR A 163 -0.55 2.04 29.15
CA THR A 163 0.39 1.09 29.73
C THR A 163 1.45 1.86 30.52
N GLY A 164 1.05 2.38 31.68
CA GLY A 164 1.96 2.85 32.68
C GLY A 164 2.65 1.63 33.29
N ARG A 165 3.93 1.43 33.00
CA ARG A 165 4.80 0.52 33.77
C ARG A 165 4.84 1.06 35.19
N MET A 166 3.98 0.53 36.09
CA MET A 166 4.20 0.65 37.53
C MET A 166 5.50 -0.07 37.86
N GLN A 167 6.58 0.68 37.97
CA GLN A 167 7.73 0.20 38.73
C GLN A 167 7.32 0.29 40.21
N MET A 168 6.96 -0.84 40.79
CA MET A 168 6.94 -0.97 42.23
C MET A 168 8.40 -0.97 42.70
N HIS A 169 8.73 0.03 43.51
CA HIS A 169 9.90 0.05 44.36
C HIS A 169 9.60 -0.68 45.67
#